data_7866b3c729f7ac96aadd7de20b1a646e
#
_entry.id   7866b3c729f7ac96aadd7de20b1a646e
#
_cell.length_a   1.000
_cell.length_b   1.000
_cell.length_c   1.000
_cell.angle_alpha   90.00
_cell.angle_beta   90.00
_cell.angle_gamma   90.00
#
_symmetry.space_group_name_H-M   'P 1'
#
loop_
_entity.id
_entity.type
_entity.pdbx_description
1 polymer ?
#
loop_
_entity_poly.entity_id
_entity_poly.type
_entity_poly.pdbx_seq_one_letter_code
_entity_poly.pdbx_strand_id
1 'polypeptide(L)'
;MSGRVTLTGLVSDMNWTSLIEDLINARKAYAITPYENSKTRYQEKLSALQEFNTKLSQITNYISTYSLDSEDGYEAYSYTLSSQGSSKNPGDIIGVSLSSFAQKGTYEINILSLAQKEKIASDVQTSKTSPLSLSGTFTINGVDVTIDEGDTLLDMASKINNANAGVIATVLNVSDNDFRLILESEKEGLEGISFSDPNNILETIGILNSLKEKKNVLRAGENASFEIDGIPIMSSSNTITDVIPGVTLTLKATTESVPIRLNIDVDESLIEEKVKNLIEKINSVFSFINNQNTYVSGSSKPLTGDVNLNMVRQSIVSLAYTEVSENSTYKTLSSIGITFGKDGSLSIDTSKFSSALTSNRQEVTNILRTFSDSLYDRLNVLIDPYTGTLTSIKTGIEKELKRIDEKIGELEERFEREKEMLEKKYAALELLISESNLLKDWMTNQIKAMFKKE
;
A
#
# COMPACT_ATOMS: atom_id res chain seq x y z
N MET A 1 16.51 16.35 -46.29
CA MET A 1 16.78 15.04 -46.91
C MET A 1 18.06 15.21 -47.76
N SER A 2 19.20 14.87 -47.17
CA SER A 2 20.50 14.83 -47.86
C SER A 2 20.55 13.48 -48.57
N GLY A 3 20.63 13.50 -49.92
CA GLY A 3 20.74 12.29 -50.71
C GLY A 3 22.02 11.55 -50.32
N ARG A 4 21.90 10.34 -49.79
CA ARG A 4 23.02 9.42 -49.58
C ARG A 4 23.60 9.13 -51.00
N VAL A 5 24.79 9.63 -51.26
CA VAL A 5 25.59 9.17 -52.39
C VAL A 5 25.98 7.74 -52.09
N THR A 6 25.33 6.77 -52.73
CA THR A 6 25.74 5.37 -52.66
C THR A 6 27.08 5.26 -53.38
N LEU A 7 28.15 5.08 -52.62
CA LEU A 7 29.48 4.72 -53.11
C LEU A 7 29.47 3.26 -53.60
N THR A 8 28.82 3.03 -54.75
CA THR A 8 29.05 1.79 -55.47
C THR A 8 30.34 2.00 -56.23
N GLY A 9 31.31 1.13 -56.11
CA GLY A 9 32.59 1.17 -56.82
C GLY A 9 32.42 1.05 -58.32
N LEU A 10 31.85 2.13 -58.92
CA LEU A 10 31.54 2.20 -60.35
C LEU A 10 32.77 2.13 -61.23
N VAL A 11 33.96 2.35 -60.70
CA VAL A 11 35.24 2.39 -61.40
C VAL A 11 36.22 1.38 -60.90
N SER A 12 36.23 1.08 -59.60
CA SER A 12 37.14 0.12 -58.97
C SER A 12 36.58 -1.30 -58.82
N ASP A 13 35.25 -1.50 -59.05
CA ASP A 13 34.50 -2.76 -58.81
C ASP A 13 34.50 -3.18 -57.32
N MET A 14 34.83 -2.27 -56.38
CA MET A 14 34.87 -2.52 -54.95
C MET A 14 33.64 -1.94 -54.26
N ASN A 15 32.98 -2.74 -53.39
CA ASN A 15 31.87 -2.27 -52.56
C ASN A 15 32.39 -1.52 -51.30
N TRP A 16 32.76 -0.24 -51.47
CA TRP A 16 33.30 0.60 -50.40
C TRP A 16 32.33 0.77 -49.25
N THR A 17 31.03 0.83 -49.51
CA THR A 17 30.01 0.99 -48.50
C THR A 17 30.02 -0.20 -47.50
N SER A 18 30.03 -1.43 -48.04
CA SER A 18 30.10 -2.63 -47.20
C SER A 18 31.40 -2.70 -46.43
N LEU A 19 32.53 -2.39 -47.09
CA LEU A 19 33.85 -2.42 -46.44
C LEU A 19 33.97 -1.42 -45.29
N ILE A 20 33.41 -0.20 -45.45
CA ILE A 20 33.37 0.83 -44.39
C ILE A 20 32.48 0.37 -43.27
N GLU A 21 31.29 -0.16 -43.60
CA GLU A 21 30.36 -0.67 -42.56
C GLU A 21 30.98 -1.81 -41.74
N ASP A 22 31.57 -2.76 -42.41
CA ASP A 22 32.25 -3.90 -41.72
C ASP A 22 33.40 -3.42 -40.84
N LEU A 23 34.21 -2.46 -41.32
CA LEU A 23 35.31 -1.90 -40.53
C LEU A 23 34.78 -1.13 -39.31
N ILE A 24 33.78 -0.30 -39.48
CA ILE A 24 33.19 0.50 -38.40
C ILE A 24 32.49 -0.43 -37.39
N ASN A 25 31.73 -1.44 -37.86
CA ASN A 25 31.08 -2.42 -36.98
C ASN A 25 32.11 -3.22 -36.18
N ALA A 26 33.19 -3.66 -36.76
CA ALA A 26 34.27 -4.34 -36.04
C ALA A 26 34.90 -3.44 -34.95
N ARG A 27 35.13 -2.15 -35.28
CA ARG A 27 35.64 -1.17 -34.30
C ARG A 27 34.63 -0.86 -33.19
N LYS A 28 33.33 -0.66 -33.53
CA LYS A 28 32.24 -0.50 -32.59
C LYS A 28 32.19 -1.69 -31.62
N ALA A 29 32.16 -2.91 -32.15
CA ALA A 29 32.14 -4.12 -31.32
C ALA A 29 33.33 -4.16 -30.33
N TYR A 30 34.54 -3.86 -30.79
CA TYR A 30 35.70 -3.85 -29.90
C TYR A 30 35.65 -2.74 -28.81
N ALA A 31 35.17 -1.55 -29.16
CA ALA A 31 35.20 -0.40 -28.26
C ALA A 31 33.96 -0.28 -27.37
N ILE A 32 32.77 -0.66 -27.84
CA ILE A 32 31.49 -0.49 -27.13
C ILE A 32 31.10 -1.72 -26.32
N THR A 33 31.28 -2.95 -26.83
CA THR A 33 30.87 -4.19 -26.16
C THR A 33 31.35 -4.30 -24.69
N PRO A 34 32.59 -3.87 -24.33
CA PRO A 34 33.00 -3.88 -22.93
C PRO A 34 32.13 -3.02 -22.00
N TYR A 35 31.66 -1.87 -22.52
CA TYR A 35 30.73 -0.98 -21.78
C TYR A 35 29.33 -1.57 -21.70
N GLU A 36 28.83 -2.17 -22.78
CA GLU A 36 27.52 -2.87 -22.79
C GLU A 36 27.52 -4.04 -21.78
N ASN A 37 28.59 -4.85 -21.75
CA ASN A 37 28.77 -5.92 -20.78
C ASN A 37 28.81 -5.36 -19.34
N SER A 38 29.47 -4.23 -19.13
CA SER A 38 29.51 -3.56 -17.83
C SER A 38 28.15 -3.02 -17.44
N LYS A 39 27.41 -2.40 -18.38
CA LYS A 39 26.04 -1.92 -18.20
C LYS A 39 25.12 -3.07 -17.74
N THR A 40 25.14 -4.19 -18.47
CA THR A 40 24.33 -5.38 -18.11
C THR A 40 24.66 -5.85 -16.71
N ARG A 41 25.92 -5.96 -16.34
CA ARG A 41 26.33 -6.38 -14.99
C ARG A 41 25.85 -5.41 -13.89
N TYR A 42 25.91 -4.10 -14.12
CA TYR A 42 25.41 -3.12 -13.16
C TYR A 42 23.89 -3.13 -13.08
N GLN A 43 23.18 -3.36 -14.19
CA GLN A 43 21.71 -3.50 -14.20
C GLN A 43 21.27 -4.74 -13.41
N GLU A 44 21.95 -5.88 -13.60
CA GLU A 44 21.70 -7.10 -12.84
C GLU A 44 21.97 -6.87 -11.34
N LYS A 45 23.07 -6.18 -11.00
CA LYS A 45 23.39 -5.83 -9.61
C LYS A 45 22.32 -4.92 -8.98
N LEU A 46 21.87 -3.93 -9.74
CA LEU A 46 20.80 -3.01 -9.30
C LEU A 46 19.50 -3.77 -9.02
N SER A 47 19.09 -4.62 -9.95
CA SER A 47 17.89 -5.45 -9.79
C SER A 47 17.95 -6.36 -8.56
N ALA A 48 19.10 -7.04 -8.36
CA ALA A 48 19.29 -7.88 -7.20
C ALA A 48 19.29 -7.10 -5.86
N LEU A 49 19.86 -5.89 -5.84
CA LEU A 49 19.80 -5.01 -4.66
C LEU A 49 18.38 -4.50 -4.38
N GLN A 50 17.60 -4.21 -5.43
CA GLN A 50 16.20 -3.82 -5.29
C GLN A 50 15.34 -4.96 -4.73
N GLU A 51 15.55 -6.19 -5.21
CA GLU A 51 14.89 -7.38 -4.67
C GLU A 51 15.26 -7.58 -3.20
N PHE A 52 16.54 -7.47 -2.85
CA PHE A 52 17.01 -7.58 -1.47
C PHE A 52 16.37 -6.53 -0.57
N ASN A 53 16.38 -5.26 -0.99
CA ASN A 53 15.73 -4.16 -0.27
C ASN A 53 14.24 -4.43 -0.05
N THR A 54 13.54 -4.94 -1.08
CA THR A 54 12.12 -5.29 -0.98
C THR A 54 11.88 -6.37 0.09
N LYS A 55 12.73 -7.40 0.15
CA LYS A 55 12.62 -8.47 1.16
C LYS A 55 12.87 -7.94 2.58
N LEU A 56 13.83 -7.04 2.77
CA LEU A 56 14.05 -6.38 4.06
C LEU A 56 12.88 -5.49 4.45
N SER A 57 12.35 -4.71 3.51
CA SER A 57 11.17 -3.88 3.73
C SER A 57 9.91 -4.69 4.08
N GLN A 58 9.77 -5.92 3.57
CA GLN A 58 8.68 -6.82 3.96
C GLN A 58 8.75 -7.22 5.43
N ILE A 59 9.95 -7.33 6.02
CA ILE A 59 10.13 -7.60 7.45
C ILE A 59 9.74 -6.35 8.25
N THR A 60 10.31 -5.19 7.94
CA THR A 60 10.05 -3.95 8.70
C THR A 60 8.59 -3.53 8.61
N ASN A 61 7.97 -3.64 7.42
CA ASN A 61 6.54 -3.37 7.24
C ASN A 61 5.67 -4.34 8.02
N TYR A 62 6.04 -5.62 8.10
CA TYR A 62 5.30 -6.60 8.89
C TYR A 62 5.37 -6.28 10.38
N ILE A 63 6.56 -5.99 10.90
CA ILE A 63 6.76 -5.57 12.30
C ILE A 63 5.92 -4.33 12.60
N SER A 64 6.02 -3.29 11.76
CA SER A 64 5.27 -2.04 11.95
C SER A 64 3.75 -2.22 11.82
N THR A 65 3.27 -3.02 10.85
CA THR A 65 1.83 -3.24 10.64
C THR A 65 1.16 -3.91 11.83
N TYR A 66 1.85 -4.84 12.48
CA TYR A 66 1.35 -5.57 13.64
C TYR A 66 1.91 -5.03 14.95
N SER A 67 2.64 -3.92 14.92
CA SER A 67 3.29 -3.28 16.09
C SER A 67 4.11 -4.28 16.94
N LEU A 68 4.80 -5.23 16.29
CA LEU A 68 5.52 -6.31 16.95
C LEU A 68 6.72 -5.84 17.79
N ASP A 69 7.11 -4.59 17.66
CA ASP A 69 8.11 -3.85 18.44
C ASP A 69 7.53 -3.20 19.70
N SER A 70 6.20 -3.18 19.85
CA SER A 70 5.50 -2.63 21.02
C SER A 70 5.18 -3.68 22.09
N GLU A 71 4.79 -3.21 23.27
CA GLU A 71 4.43 -4.10 24.40
C GLU A 71 3.27 -5.04 24.07
N ASP A 72 2.29 -4.54 23.31
CA ASP A 72 1.07 -5.28 22.97
C ASP A 72 1.12 -5.98 21.60
N GLY A 73 2.22 -5.85 20.88
CA GLY A 73 2.34 -6.36 19.51
C GLY A 73 2.14 -7.87 19.36
N TYR A 74 2.56 -8.62 20.37
CA TYR A 74 2.36 -10.06 20.44
C TYR A 74 1.17 -10.47 21.31
N GLU A 75 0.40 -9.50 21.86
CA GLU A 75 -0.86 -9.81 22.51
C GLU A 75 -1.90 -10.17 21.44
N ALA A 76 -2.61 -11.27 21.66
CA ALA A 76 -3.67 -11.72 20.78
C ALA A 76 -4.78 -12.35 21.60
N TYR A 77 -6.00 -11.97 21.33
CA TYR A 77 -7.18 -12.43 22.02
C TYR A 77 -8.21 -12.92 21.02
N SER A 78 -8.93 -13.96 21.41
CA SER A 78 -10.12 -14.44 20.73
C SER A 78 -11.32 -14.38 21.66
N TYR A 79 -12.52 -14.44 21.10
CA TYR A 79 -13.73 -14.45 21.88
C TYR A 79 -14.67 -15.57 21.44
N THR A 80 -15.49 -15.99 22.37
CA THR A 80 -16.61 -16.87 22.11
C THR A 80 -17.89 -16.23 22.64
N LEU A 81 -18.96 -16.33 21.85
CA LEU A 81 -20.30 -15.91 22.25
C LEU A 81 -21.14 -17.15 22.49
N SER A 82 -21.84 -17.17 23.62
CA SER A 82 -22.80 -18.23 23.94
C SER A 82 -24.06 -17.63 24.57
N SER A 83 -25.17 -18.29 24.38
CA SER A 83 -26.46 -17.91 24.94
C SER A 83 -27.22 -19.19 25.27
N GLN A 84 -27.51 -19.43 26.54
CA GLN A 84 -28.23 -20.63 26.95
C GLN A 84 -29.75 -20.41 26.92
N GLY A 85 -30.42 -21.11 26.01
CA GLY A 85 -31.89 -21.05 25.89
C GLY A 85 -32.41 -20.04 24.88
N SER A 86 -31.55 -19.30 24.15
CA SER A 86 -31.94 -18.48 23.02
C SER A 86 -32.06 -19.32 21.75
N SER A 87 -33.07 -19.05 20.94
CA SER A 87 -33.20 -19.61 19.59
C SER A 87 -32.39 -18.84 18.54
N LYS A 88 -31.90 -17.65 18.87
CA LYS A 88 -31.12 -16.78 18.00
C LYS A 88 -29.62 -17.06 18.14
N ASN A 89 -28.89 -16.94 17.04
CA ASN A 89 -27.43 -16.98 17.09
C ASN A 89 -26.90 -15.72 17.81
N PRO A 90 -26.06 -15.84 18.86
CA PRO A 90 -25.50 -14.68 19.55
C PRO A 90 -24.83 -13.65 18.63
N GLY A 91 -24.17 -14.09 17.54
CA GLY A 91 -23.54 -13.23 16.55
C GLY A 91 -24.51 -12.35 15.74
N ASP A 92 -25.81 -12.73 15.70
CA ASP A 92 -26.88 -11.92 15.08
C ASP A 92 -27.39 -10.84 16.03
N ILE A 93 -27.14 -10.99 17.34
CA ILE A 93 -27.56 -10.07 18.39
C ILE A 93 -26.46 -9.05 18.70
N ILE A 94 -25.21 -9.50 18.76
CA ILE A 94 -24.06 -8.66 19.10
C ILE A 94 -22.86 -8.99 18.21
N GLY A 95 -22.18 -7.96 17.71
CA GLY A 95 -20.86 -8.05 17.11
C GLY A 95 -19.79 -7.70 18.14
N VAL A 96 -18.65 -8.37 18.07
CA VAL A 96 -17.51 -8.13 18.96
C VAL A 96 -16.26 -7.94 18.12
N SER A 97 -15.46 -6.94 18.45
CA SER A 97 -14.11 -6.74 17.91
C SER A 97 -13.15 -6.53 19.08
N LEU A 98 -12.00 -7.18 19.03
CA LEU A 98 -10.98 -7.10 20.07
C LEU A 98 -9.76 -6.34 19.53
N SER A 99 -9.16 -5.51 20.38
CA SER A 99 -7.86 -4.91 20.16
C SER A 99 -6.77 -5.66 20.93
N SER A 100 -5.50 -5.30 20.71
CA SER A 100 -4.36 -5.81 21.50
C SER A 100 -4.45 -5.48 23.00
N PHE A 101 -5.25 -4.48 23.38
CA PHE A 101 -5.47 -4.08 24.78
C PHE A 101 -6.60 -4.84 25.47
N ALA A 102 -7.26 -5.77 24.77
CA ALA A 102 -8.31 -6.59 25.38
C ALA A 102 -7.75 -7.38 26.58
N GLN A 103 -8.60 -7.62 27.56
CA GLN A 103 -8.23 -8.40 28.73
C GLN A 103 -9.06 -9.68 28.80
N LYS A 104 -8.41 -10.76 29.24
CA LYS A 104 -9.08 -12.03 29.52
C LYS A 104 -10.19 -11.81 30.55
N GLY A 105 -11.41 -12.27 30.21
CA GLY A 105 -12.55 -12.13 31.07
C GLY A 105 -13.81 -12.78 30.50
N THR A 106 -14.81 -12.91 31.36
CA THR A 106 -16.14 -13.38 30.95
C THR A 106 -17.15 -12.32 31.36
N TYR A 107 -18.00 -11.91 30.43
CA TYR A 107 -18.98 -10.85 30.63
C TYR A 107 -20.36 -11.38 30.23
N GLU A 108 -21.36 -11.06 31.04
CA GLU A 108 -22.76 -11.35 30.76
C GLU A 108 -23.44 -10.06 30.23
N ILE A 109 -23.92 -10.09 28.99
CA ILE A 109 -24.45 -8.92 28.29
C ILE A 109 -25.94 -9.10 28.04
N ASN A 110 -26.74 -8.18 28.53
CA ASN A 110 -28.20 -8.13 28.34
C ASN A 110 -28.58 -6.84 27.62
N ILE A 111 -29.08 -6.92 26.38
CA ILE A 111 -29.45 -5.77 25.55
C ILE A 111 -30.95 -5.53 25.68
N LEU A 112 -31.33 -4.42 26.30
CA LEU A 112 -32.75 -4.06 26.57
C LEU A 112 -33.34 -3.28 25.40
N SER A 113 -32.61 -2.29 24.85
CA SER A 113 -33.03 -1.49 23.69
C SER A 113 -31.82 -1.06 22.88
N LEU A 114 -32.05 -0.82 21.57
CA LEU A 114 -31.05 -0.26 20.67
C LEU A 114 -31.18 1.26 20.62
N ALA A 115 -30.06 1.94 20.34
CA ALA A 115 -30.08 3.36 20.00
C ALA A 115 -30.81 3.56 18.65
N GLN A 116 -31.62 4.62 18.59
CA GLN A 116 -32.41 4.93 17.41
C GLN A 116 -32.09 6.34 16.90
N LYS A 117 -32.09 6.48 15.58
CA LYS A 117 -32.01 7.78 14.90
C LYS A 117 -33.35 8.47 14.93
N GLU A 118 -33.37 9.77 15.22
CA GLU A 118 -34.59 10.55 15.10
C GLU A 118 -35.00 10.74 13.64
N LYS A 119 -36.31 10.64 13.39
CA LYS A 119 -36.89 10.85 12.07
C LYS A 119 -38.14 11.74 12.20
N ILE A 120 -38.17 12.81 11.42
CA ILE A 120 -39.26 13.84 11.46
C ILE A 120 -39.74 14.03 10.03
N ALA A 121 -41.06 14.25 9.87
CA ALA A 121 -41.67 14.58 8.58
C ALA A 121 -42.21 16.00 8.56
N SER A 122 -42.23 16.63 7.39
CA SER A 122 -43.03 17.82 7.15
C SER A 122 -44.55 17.52 7.12
N ASP A 123 -45.37 18.54 7.16
CA ASP A 123 -46.74 18.42 6.70
C ASP A 123 -46.79 18.08 5.21
N VAL A 124 -48.01 17.74 4.74
CA VAL A 124 -48.27 17.45 3.32
C VAL A 124 -47.96 18.69 2.48
N GLN A 125 -47.11 18.50 1.46
CA GLN A 125 -46.87 19.49 0.42
C GLN A 125 -47.50 18.99 -0.89
N THR A 126 -48.20 19.87 -1.59
CA THR A 126 -48.94 19.50 -2.81
C THR A 126 -48.06 19.32 -4.04
N SER A 127 -46.83 19.84 -4.01
CA SER A 127 -45.82 19.71 -5.08
C SER A 127 -44.42 19.63 -4.51
N LYS A 128 -43.58 18.82 -5.13
CA LYS A 128 -42.13 18.77 -4.81
C LYS A 128 -41.29 19.71 -5.67
N THR A 129 -41.84 20.21 -6.77
CA THR A 129 -41.15 21.01 -7.79
C THR A 129 -41.69 22.43 -7.96
N SER A 130 -42.78 22.78 -7.29
CA SER A 130 -43.27 24.15 -7.26
C SER A 130 -42.52 24.95 -6.19
N PRO A 131 -42.25 26.27 -6.43
CA PRO A 131 -41.63 27.13 -5.45
C PRO A 131 -42.39 27.12 -4.13
N LEU A 132 -41.67 27.05 -3.02
CA LEU A 132 -42.26 27.12 -1.68
C LEU A 132 -42.68 28.52 -1.30
N SER A 133 -42.19 29.54 -2.00
CA SER A 133 -42.41 30.98 -1.70
C SER A 133 -41.97 31.34 -0.27
N LEU A 134 -40.92 30.69 0.21
CA LEU A 134 -40.27 30.89 1.50
C LEU A 134 -38.88 31.43 1.29
N SER A 135 -38.43 32.36 2.12
CA SER A 135 -37.06 32.86 2.10
C SER A 135 -36.55 33.16 3.50
N GLY A 136 -35.28 32.96 3.74
CA GLY A 136 -34.62 33.18 5.02
C GLY A 136 -33.69 32.07 5.42
N THR A 137 -33.23 32.12 6.66
CA THR A 137 -32.26 31.14 7.21
C THR A 137 -32.84 30.48 8.46
N PHE A 138 -32.65 29.18 8.57
CA PHE A 138 -32.89 28.41 9.79
C PHE A 138 -31.65 27.59 10.11
N THR A 139 -31.51 27.07 11.33
CA THR A 139 -30.41 26.20 11.68
C THR A 139 -30.88 24.79 11.99
N ILE A 140 -30.04 23.81 11.58
CA ILE A 140 -30.14 22.41 11.97
C ILE A 140 -28.83 22.05 12.67
N ASN A 141 -28.90 21.56 13.91
CA ASN A 141 -27.73 21.22 14.74
C ASN A 141 -26.67 22.34 14.79
N GLY A 142 -27.13 23.60 14.77
CA GLY A 142 -26.26 24.78 14.79
C GLY A 142 -25.67 25.18 13.44
N VAL A 143 -26.02 24.50 12.35
CA VAL A 143 -25.53 24.80 10.99
C VAL A 143 -26.64 25.57 10.24
N ASP A 144 -26.29 26.69 9.62
CA ASP A 144 -27.21 27.55 8.86
C ASP A 144 -27.58 26.92 7.51
N VAL A 145 -28.89 26.95 7.22
CA VAL A 145 -29.45 26.59 5.91
C VAL A 145 -30.28 27.78 5.40
N THR A 146 -29.92 28.31 4.26
CA THR A 146 -30.58 29.45 3.64
C THR A 146 -31.48 29.01 2.48
N ILE A 147 -32.74 29.43 2.52
CA ILE A 147 -33.77 29.15 1.50
C ILE A 147 -34.07 30.43 0.75
N ASP A 148 -34.19 30.36 -0.55
CA ASP A 148 -34.56 31.43 -1.44
C ASP A 148 -36.03 31.28 -1.90
N GLU A 149 -36.70 32.37 -2.23
CA GLU A 149 -38.13 32.39 -2.57
C GLU A 149 -38.53 31.44 -3.71
N GLY A 150 -37.59 31.19 -4.62
CA GLY A 150 -37.78 30.28 -5.76
C GLY A 150 -37.52 28.79 -5.44
N ASP A 151 -37.01 28.46 -4.25
CA ASP A 151 -36.67 27.08 -3.90
C ASP A 151 -37.90 26.18 -3.82
N THR A 152 -37.74 24.98 -4.35
CA THR A 152 -38.71 23.90 -4.28
C THR A 152 -38.45 23.02 -3.05
N LEU A 153 -39.35 22.06 -2.78
CA LEU A 153 -39.11 21.08 -1.71
C LEU A 153 -37.86 20.22 -1.98
N LEU A 154 -37.54 19.94 -3.25
CA LEU A 154 -36.31 19.22 -3.66
C LEU A 154 -35.05 20.07 -3.44
N ASP A 155 -35.12 21.38 -3.75
CA ASP A 155 -34.01 22.29 -3.52
C ASP A 155 -33.71 22.43 -2.02
N MET A 156 -34.77 22.56 -1.20
CA MET A 156 -34.64 22.60 0.25
C MET A 156 -33.96 21.32 0.79
N ALA A 157 -34.37 20.14 0.34
CA ALA A 157 -33.72 18.89 0.73
C ALA A 157 -32.23 18.86 0.32
N SER A 158 -31.94 19.32 -0.90
CA SER A 158 -30.55 19.40 -1.40
C SER A 158 -29.72 20.39 -0.59
N LYS A 159 -30.25 21.56 -0.24
CA LYS A 159 -29.56 22.57 0.58
C LYS A 159 -29.29 22.06 2.00
N ILE A 160 -30.22 21.33 2.61
CA ILE A 160 -30.03 20.69 3.92
C ILE A 160 -28.92 19.65 3.85
N ASN A 161 -28.93 18.77 2.83
CA ASN A 161 -27.90 17.74 2.66
C ASN A 161 -26.50 18.34 2.41
N ASN A 162 -26.44 19.41 1.58
CA ASN A 162 -25.19 20.09 1.28
C ASN A 162 -24.61 20.88 2.48
N ALA A 163 -25.45 21.26 3.42
CA ALA A 163 -25.02 21.95 4.64
C ALA A 163 -24.25 21.03 5.61
N ASN A 164 -24.31 19.69 5.43
CA ASN A 164 -23.65 18.71 6.31
C ASN A 164 -23.97 18.91 7.80
N ALA A 165 -25.23 19.20 8.09
CA ALA A 165 -25.74 19.49 9.44
C ALA A 165 -25.96 18.20 10.30
N GLY A 166 -25.44 17.04 9.89
CA GLY A 166 -25.66 15.77 10.57
C GLY A 166 -27.08 15.22 10.41
N VAL A 167 -27.76 15.60 9.32
CA VAL A 167 -29.14 15.21 8.99
C VAL A 167 -29.19 14.84 7.51
N ILE A 168 -29.92 13.79 7.20
CA ILE A 168 -30.25 13.39 5.82
C ILE A 168 -31.67 13.85 5.52
N ALA A 169 -31.83 14.71 4.51
CA ALA A 169 -33.12 15.20 4.02
C ALA A 169 -33.55 14.43 2.76
N THR A 170 -34.75 13.89 2.75
CA THR A 170 -35.33 13.15 1.63
C THR A 170 -36.76 13.59 1.37
N VAL A 171 -37.16 13.76 0.11
CA VAL A 171 -38.54 14.03 -0.25
C VAL A 171 -39.25 12.73 -0.57
N LEU A 172 -40.22 12.35 0.26
CA LEU A 172 -41.05 11.17 0.08
C LEU A 172 -42.31 11.52 -0.74
N ASN A 173 -42.60 10.76 -1.77
CA ASN A 173 -43.86 10.82 -2.49
C ASN A 173 -44.79 9.73 -1.93
N VAL A 174 -45.83 10.14 -1.23
CA VAL A 174 -46.80 9.25 -0.58
C VAL A 174 -47.94 8.90 -1.53
N SER A 175 -48.45 9.93 -2.24
CA SER A 175 -49.50 9.79 -3.27
C SER A 175 -49.51 11.05 -4.17
N ASP A 176 -50.43 11.11 -5.14
CA ASP A 176 -50.68 12.32 -5.92
C ASP A 176 -51.03 13.50 -4.99
N ASN A 177 -50.22 14.57 -5.07
CA ASN A 177 -50.30 15.76 -4.22
C ASN A 177 -50.03 15.55 -2.70
N ASP A 178 -49.34 14.46 -2.32
CA ASP A 178 -48.82 14.26 -0.95
C ASP A 178 -47.31 13.99 -1.01
N PHE A 179 -46.53 15.07 -0.88
CA PHE A 179 -45.08 15.04 -0.78
C PHE A 179 -44.67 15.49 0.62
N ARG A 180 -43.70 14.83 1.22
CA ARG A 180 -43.22 15.18 2.55
C ARG A 180 -41.69 15.22 2.58
N LEU A 181 -41.18 16.28 3.19
CA LEU A 181 -39.76 16.33 3.52
C LEU A 181 -39.53 15.50 4.78
N ILE A 182 -38.68 14.49 4.66
CA ILE A 182 -38.24 13.65 5.78
C ILE A 182 -36.85 14.08 6.18
N LEU A 183 -36.67 14.36 7.46
CA LEU A 183 -35.36 14.62 8.08
C LEU A 183 -35.02 13.44 8.98
N GLU A 184 -33.89 12.80 8.76
CA GLU A 184 -33.38 11.72 9.57
C GLU A 184 -32.00 12.10 10.13
N SER A 185 -31.79 11.96 11.43
CA SER A 185 -30.50 12.19 12.06
C SER A 185 -29.47 11.19 11.53
N GLU A 186 -28.26 11.65 11.23
CA GLU A 186 -27.16 10.74 10.89
C GLU A 186 -26.69 9.93 12.10
N LYS A 187 -26.74 10.54 13.30
CA LYS A 187 -26.38 9.90 14.56
C LYS A 187 -27.61 9.33 15.26
N GLU A 188 -27.40 8.26 15.97
CA GLU A 188 -28.35 7.67 16.92
C GLU A 188 -28.35 8.48 18.22
N GLY A 189 -29.32 8.21 19.10
CA GLY A 189 -29.31 8.71 20.46
C GLY A 189 -30.43 9.73 20.75
N LEU A 190 -30.58 9.97 22.04
CA LEU A 190 -31.66 10.79 22.60
C LEU A 190 -31.60 12.30 22.20
N GLU A 191 -30.39 12.79 21.87
CA GLU A 191 -30.22 14.21 21.50
C GLU A 191 -31.06 14.59 20.28
N GLY A 192 -31.13 13.66 19.29
CA GLY A 192 -31.92 13.89 18.08
C GLY A 192 -31.43 15.09 17.26
N ILE A 193 -32.36 15.72 16.54
CA ILE A 193 -32.10 16.89 15.68
C ILE A 193 -32.50 18.16 16.42
N SER A 194 -31.65 19.15 16.52
CA SER A 194 -31.95 20.45 17.07
C SER A 194 -32.26 21.47 15.96
N PHE A 195 -33.20 22.37 16.19
CA PHE A 195 -33.62 23.39 15.24
C PHE A 195 -33.65 24.78 15.85
N SER A 196 -33.32 25.81 15.03
CA SER A 196 -33.68 27.19 15.30
C SER A 196 -34.27 27.76 14.01
N ASP A 197 -35.48 28.33 14.11
CA ASP A 197 -36.25 28.77 12.96
C ASP A 197 -36.80 30.21 13.19
N PRO A 198 -35.94 31.23 13.09
CA PRO A 198 -36.33 32.61 13.30
C PRO A 198 -37.23 33.15 12.18
N ASN A 199 -37.19 32.55 11.00
CA ASN A 199 -37.94 32.98 9.82
C ASN A 199 -39.22 32.16 9.58
N ASN A 200 -39.61 31.27 10.52
CA ASN A 200 -40.79 30.41 10.44
C ASN A 200 -40.87 29.51 9.21
N ILE A 201 -39.73 29.17 8.61
CA ILE A 201 -39.65 28.30 7.43
C ILE A 201 -40.04 26.88 7.81
N LEU A 202 -39.41 26.32 8.86
CA LEU A 202 -39.66 24.96 9.34
C LEU A 202 -41.07 24.83 9.95
N GLU A 203 -41.60 25.91 10.56
CA GLU A 203 -42.97 25.97 11.04
C GLU A 203 -43.96 25.92 9.86
N THR A 204 -43.74 26.71 8.81
CA THR A 204 -44.60 26.76 7.63
C THR A 204 -44.71 25.44 6.89
N ILE A 205 -43.59 24.69 6.76
CA ILE A 205 -43.63 23.39 6.14
C ILE A 205 -44.06 22.26 7.10
N GLY A 206 -44.28 22.59 8.39
CA GLY A 206 -44.80 21.65 9.38
C GLY A 206 -43.78 20.69 9.99
N ILE A 207 -42.50 21.01 9.97
CA ILE A 207 -41.46 20.33 10.77
C ILE A 207 -41.60 20.76 12.25
N LEU A 208 -41.87 22.05 12.49
CA LEU A 208 -42.10 22.61 13.81
C LEU A 208 -43.57 23.08 13.96
N ASN A 209 -44.01 23.15 15.20
CA ASN A 209 -45.28 23.79 15.53
C ASN A 209 -45.06 25.29 15.86
N SER A 210 -46.13 26.03 16.17
CA SER A 210 -46.08 27.46 16.52
C SER A 210 -45.32 27.76 17.83
N LEU A 211 -45.08 26.76 18.65
CA LEU A 211 -44.22 26.85 19.86
C LEU A 211 -42.75 26.48 19.56
N LYS A 212 -42.41 26.28 18.29
CA LYS A 212 -41.09 25.85 17.83
C LYS A 212 -40.67 24.44 18.32
N GLU A 213 -41.65 23.62 18.68
CA GLU A 213 -41.45 22.22 19.02
C GLU A 213 -41.59 21.33 17.77
N LYS A 214 -40.94 20.18 17.76
CA LYS A 214 -41.05 19.19 16.68
C LYS A 214 -42.47 18.68 16.54
N LYS A 215 -43.05 18.75 15.33
CA LYS A 215 -44.48 18.47 15.11
C LYS A 215 -44.73 17.01 14.73
N ASN A 216 -44.12 16.50 13.68
CA ASN A 216 -44.45 15.21 13.10
C ASN A 216 -43.25 14.25 13.32
N VAL A 217 -42.97 13.85 14.56
CA VAL A 217 -41.93 12.91 14.90
C VAL A 217 -42.37 11.50 14.52
N LEU A 218 -41.78 10.92 13.47
CA LEU A 218 -42.05 9.56 13.02
C LEU A 218 -41.36 8.53 13.91
N ARG A 219 -40.19 8.87 14.40
CA ARG A 219 -39.40 8.08 15.33
C ARG A 219 -38.58 9.03 16.20
N ALA A 220 -38.70 8.89 17.49
CA ALA A 220 -37.84 9.62 18.43
C ALA A 220 -36.41 9.05 18.42
N GLY A 221 -35.42 9.91 18.65
CA GLY A 221 -34.06 9.46 18.97
C GLY A 221 -34.05 8.81 20.34
N GLU A 222 -33.43 7.68 20.47
CA GLU A 222 -33.34 6.93 21.72
C GLU A 222 -31.89 6.42 21.93
N ASN A 223 -31.47 6.38 23.19
CA ASN A 223 -30.20 5.73 23.56
C ASN A 223 -30.35 4.21 23.62
N ALA A 224 -29.29 3.49 23.30
CA ALA A 224 -29.18 2.09 23.64
C ALA A 224 -29.18 1.94 25.16
N SER A 225 -29.87 0.92 25.66
CA SER A 225 -29.86 0.50 27.06
C SER A 225 -29.49 -0.98 27.12
N PHE A 226 -28.46 -1.29 27.89
CA PHE A 226 -27.96 -2.65 28.06
C PHE A 226 -27.30 -2.79 29.43
N GLU A 227 -27.06 -4.03 29.83
CA GLU A 227 -26.38 -4.36 31.10
C GLU A 227 -25.15 -5.21 30.80
N ILE A 228 -24.09 -4.98 31.53
CA ILE A 228 -22.93 -5.87 31.59
C ILE A 228 -22.76 -6.31 33.05
N ASP A 229 -22.79 -7.63 33.26
CA ASP A 229 -22.73 -8.24 34.61
C ASP A 229 -23.76 -7.64 35.60
N GLY A 230 -24.95 -7.28 35.08
CA GLY A 230 -26.03 -6.65 35.84
C GLY A 230 -25.86 -5.15 36.09
N ILE A 231 -24.82 -4.51 35.54
CA ILE A 231 -24.61 -3.07 35.67
C ILE A 231 -25.28 -2.39 34.48
N PRO A 232 -26.26 -1.48 34.68
CA PRO A 232 -26.94 -0.80 33.58
C PRO A 232 -26.08 0.26 32.96
N ILE A 233 -26.07 0.28 31.62
CA ILE A 233 -25.28 1.20 30.79
C ILE A 233 -26.20 1.79 29.72
N MET A 234 -26.03 3.08 29.45
CA MET A 234 -26.72 3.79 28.38
C MET A 234 -25.68 4.36 27.41
N SER A 235 -25.96 4.26 26.11
CA SER A 235 -25.10 4.82 25.06
C SER A 235 -25.93 5.46 23.98
N SER A 236 -25.48 6.59 23.45
CA SER A 236 -26.11 7.24 22.31
C SER A 236 -25.85 6.52 20.97
N SER A 237 -25.02 5.46 20.96
CA SER A 237 -24.71 4.68 19.77
C SER A 237 -24.86 3.19 20.03
N ASN A 238 -25.16 2.42 18.99
CA ASN A 238 -25.12 0.95 19.00
C ASN A 238 -23.70 0.39 18.91
N THR A 239 -22.69 1.22 18.64
CA THR A 239 -21.28 0.85 18.66
C THR A 239 -20.63 1.38 19.95
N ILE A 240 -20.22 0.47 20.81
CA ILE A 240 -19.74 0.72 22.17
C ILE A 240 -18.25 0.42 22.23
N THR A 241 -17.39 1.39 22.51
CA THR A 241 -15.93 1.24 22.46
C THR A 241 -15.24 1.27 23.82
N ASP A 242 -15.83 1.91 24.84
CA ASP A 242 -15.11 2.29 26.06
C ASP A 242 -15.60 1.62 27.35
N VAL A 243 -16.52 0.67 27.25
CA VAL A 243 -17.13 0.03 28.44
C VAL A 243 -16.30 -1.15 28.93
N ILE A 244 -15.78 -1.96 28.02
CA ILE A 244 -14.82 -3.04 28.32
C ILE A 244 -13.50 -2.65 27.64
N PRO A 245 -12.40 -2.53 28.38
CA PRO A 245 -11.11 -2.14 27.80
C PRO A 245 -10.71 -3.04 26.63
N GLY A 246 -10.39 -2.42 25.48
CA GLY A 246 -9.95 -3.13 24.29
C GLY A 246 -11.03 -3.92 23.55
N VAL A 247 -12.31 -3.75 23.91
CA VAL A 247 -13.45 -4.42 23.26
C VAL A 247 -14.39 -3.41 22.65
N THR A 248 -14.71 -3.60 21.38
CA THR A 248 -15.80 -2.87 20.70
C THR A 248 -16.99 -3.82 20.57
N LEU A 249 -18.12 -3.42 21.12
CA LEU A 249 -19.40 -4.12 21.01
C LEU A 249 -20.29 -3.40 20.00
N THR A 250 -20.89 -4.14 19.06
CA THR A 250 -21.90 -3.62 18.13
C THR A 250 -23.24 -4.28 18.43
N LEU A 251 -24.14 -3.53 19.01
CA LEU A 251 -25.49 -4.00 19.34
C LEU A 251 -26.33 -4.07 18.05
N LYS A 252 -26.90 -5.24 17.74
CA LYS A 252 -27.68 -5.49 16.50
C LYS A 252 -29.14 -5.81 16.78
N ALA A 253 -29.43 -6.45 17.92
CA ALA A 253 -30.76 -6.81 18.37
C ALA A 253 -30.81 -6.88 19.89
N THR A 254 -32.03 -6.93 20.46
CA THR A 254 -32.25 -7.17 21.89
C THR A 254 -32.08 -8.64 22.24
N THR A 255 -31.69 -8.91 23.50
CA THR A 255 -31.47 -10.27 24.01
C THR A 255 -32.75 -11.02 24.41
N GLU A 256 -33.92 -10.38 24.40
CA GLU A 256 -35.22 -10.98 24.77
C GLU A 256 -35.18 -11.74 26.12
N SER A 257 -34.51 -11.18 27.12
CA SER A 257 -34.34 -11.72 28.46
C SER A 257 -33.39 -12.92 28.61
N VAL A 258 -32.69 -13.32 27.54
CA VAL A 258 -31.64 -14.36 27.62
C VAL A 258 -30.29 -13.68 27.34
N PRO A 259 -29.47 -13.46 28.39
CA PRO A 259 -28.21 -12.75 28.22
C PRO A 259 -27.22 -13.54 27.35
N ILE A 260 -26.32 -12.80 26.72
CA ILE A 260 -25.20 -13.33 25.95
C ILE A 260 -23.97 -13.35 26.86
N ARG A 261 -23.32 -14.51 26.95
CA ARG A 261 -22.03 -14.62 27.59
C ARG A 261 -20.93 -14.42 26.55
N LEU A 262 -20.17 -13.35 26.72
CA LEU A 262 -18.93 -13.06 26.01
C LEU A 262 -17.76 -13.58 26.85
N ASN A 263 -17.02 -14.56 26.34
CA ASN A 263 -15.78 -15.02 26.94
C ASN A 263 -14.61 -14.59 26.06
N ILE A 264 -13.67 -13.85 26.65
CA ILE A 264 -12.43 -13.39 26.01
C ILE A 264 -11.28 -14.21 26.62
N ASP A 265 -10.51 -14.84 25.77
CA ASP A 265 -9.32 -15.59 26.18
C ASP A 265 -8.13 -15.24 25.26
N VAL A 266 -6.92 -15.57 25.73
CA VAL A 266 -5.72 -15.45 24.93
C VAL A 266 -5.78 -16.41 23.77
N ASP A 267 -5.41 -15.93 22.60
CA ASP A 267 -5.30 -16.77 21.40
C ASP A 267 -3.83 -17.07 21.08
N GLU A 268 -3.34 -18.15 21.66
CA GLU A 268 -1.98 -18.62 21.42
C GLU A 268 -1.73 -18.94 19.94
N SER A 269 -2.77 -19.35 19.21
CA SER A 269 -2.64 -19.69 17.77
C SER A 269 -2.39 -18.46 16.92
N LEU A 270 -2.99 -17.32 17.24
CA LEU A 270 -2.72 -16.04 16.57
C LEU A 270 -1.32 -15.51 16.90
N ILE A 271 -0.84 -15.72 18.15
CA ILE A 271 0.54 -15.38 18.50
C ILE A 271 1.52 -16.23 17.68
N GLU A 272 1.27 -17.54 17.62
CA GLU A 272 2.08 -18.47 16.84
C GLU A 272 2.07 -18.11 15.33
N GLU A 273 0.92 -17.73 14.79
CA GLU A 273 0.77 -17.30 13.41
C GLU A 273 1.60 -16.02 13.12
N LYS A 274 1.53 -15.03 14.00
CA LYS A 274 2.36 -13.80 13.88
C LYS A 274 3.84 -14.15 13.84
N VAL A 275 4.29 -15.05 14.69
CA VAL A 275 5.69 -15.50 14.75
C VAL A 275 6.08 -16.28 13.51
N LYS A 276 5.26 -17.22 13.05
CA LYS A 276 5.50 -17.98 11.81
C LYS A 276 5.64 -17.07 10.60
N ASN A 277 4.73 -16.12 10.46
CA ASN A 277 4.77 -15.15 9.36
C ASN A 277 6.02 -14.27 9.40
N LEU A 278 6.50 -13.85 10.58
CA LEU A 278 7.77 -13.13 10.71
C LEU A 278 8.96 -14.02 10.31
N ILE A 279 8.99 -15.25 10.79
CA ILE A 279 10.03 -16.26 10.46
C ILE A 279 10.08 -16.50 8.94
N GLU A 280 8.94 -16.63 8.27
CA GLU A 280 8.87 -16.82 6.81
C GLU A 280 9.50 -15.65 6.05
N LYS A 281 9.24 -14.41 6.48
CA LYS A 281 9.86 -13.23 5.86
C LYS A 281 11.37 -13.21 6.08
N ILE A 282 11.84 -13.55 7.27
CA ILE A 282 13.27 -13.66 7.58
C ILE A 282 13.91 -14.77 6.71
N ASN A 283 13.26 -15.92 6.60
CA ASN A 283 13.73 -17.04 5.79
C ASN A 283 13.77 -16.70 4.28
N SER A 284 12.87 -15.85 3.80
CA SER A 284 12.92 -15.31 2.44
C SER A 284 14.20 -14.51 2.18
N VAL A 285 14.66 -13.73 3.18
CA VAL A 285 15.94 -13.01 3.12
C VAL A 285 17.11 -13.99 3.12
N PHE A 286 17.11 -14.99 4.00
CA PHE A 286 18.19 -16.01 4.04
C PHE A 286 18.25 -16.82 2.74
N SER A 287 17.11 -17.21 2.19
CA SER A 287 17.04 -17.90 0.91
C SER A 287 17.61 -17.05 -0.22
N PHE A 288 17.32 -15.75 -0.24
CA PHE A 288 17.92 -14.83 -1.20
C PHE A 288 19.45 -14.76 -1.05
N ILE A 289 19.95 -14.57 0.17
CA ILE A 289 21.39 -14.51 0.46
C ILE A 289 22.09 -15.82 0.05
N ASN A 290 21.50 -16.97 0.39
CA ASN A 290 22.03 -18.27 0.01
C ASN A 290 22.06 -18.44 -1.52
N ASN A 291 20.99 -18.02 -2.22
CA ASN A 291 20.95 -18.07 -3.69
C ASN A 291 22.03 -17.18 -4.32
N GLN A 292 22.27 -15.98 -3.80
CA GLN A 292 23.34 -15.09 -4.29
C GLN A 292 24.74 -15.68 -4.04
N ASN A 293 24.93 -16.39 -2.93
CA ASN A 293 26.22 -17.00 -2.58
C ASN A 293 26.44 -18.41 -3.19
N THR A 294 25.44 -18.96 -3.88
CA THR A 294 25.59 -20.26 -4.55
C THR A 294 26.43 -20.10 -5.80
N TYR A 295 27.60 -20.75 -5.82
CA TYR A 295 28.48 -20.79 -6.99
C TYR A 295 27.95 -21.79 -8.01
N VAL A 296 27.70 -21.30 -9.22
CA VAL A 296 27.44 -22.15 -10.40
C VAL A 296 28.66 -22.03 -11.31
N SER A 297 29.25 -23.16 -11.71
CA SER A 297 30.48 -23.19 -12.54
C SER A 297 30.31 -22.26 -13.77
N GLY A 298 31.21 -21.28 -13.88
CA GLY A 298 31.24 -20.33 -15.00
C GLY A 298 30.32 -19.09 -14.88
N SER A 299 29.53 -18.95 -13.79
CA SER A 299 28.67 -17.78 -13.58
C SER A 299 28.61 -17.40 -12.10
N SER A 300 29.03 -16.19 -11.78
CA SER A 300 28.78 -15.60 -10.45
C SER A 300 27.47 -14.80 -10.45
N LYS A 301 26.69 -14.92 -9.39
CA LYS A 301 25.49 -14.09 -9.20
C LYS A 301 25.88 -12.62 -8.96
N PRO A 302 25.00 -11.66 -9.26
CA PRO A 302 25.31 -10.21 -9.19
C PRO A 302 25.81 -9.72 -7.83
N LEU A 303 25.38 -10.36 -6.73
CA LEU A 303 25.74 -10.01 -5.35
C LEU A 303 26.58 -11.08 -4.65
N THR A 304 27.22 -12.00 -5.40
CA THR A 304 28.10 -13.02 -4.81
C THR A 304 29.19 -12.36 -3.97
N GLY A 305 29.28 -12.73 -2.69
CA GLY A 305 30.27 -12.20 -1.75
C GLY A 305 30.03 -10.75 -1.28
N ASP A 306 28.85 -10.18 -1.55
CA ASP A 306 28.54 -8.83 -1.09
C ASP A 306 28.54 -8.77 0.45
N VAL A 307 29.26 -7.81 0.99
CA VAL A 307 29.45 -7.65 2.44
C VAL A 307 28.14 -7.31 3.16
N ASN A 308 27.24 -6.52 2.52
CA ASN A 308 26.01 -6.10 3.14
C ASN A 308 25.04 -7.28 3.34
N LEU A 309 24.96 -8.22 2.38
CA LEU A 309 24.15 -9.43 2.53
C LEU A 309 24.64 -10.25 3.73
N ASN A 310 25.94 -10.42 3.86
CA ASN A 310 26.54 -11.18 4.97
C ASN A 310 26.36 -10.44 6.32
N MET A 311 26.46 -9.10 6.35
CA MET A 311 26.20 -8.30 7.54
C MET A 311 24.75 -8.45 8.02
N VAL A 312 23.76 -8.41 7.12
CA VAL A 312 22.36 -8.62 7.47
C VAL A 312 22.16 -10.00 8.07
N ARG A 313 22.71 -11.04 7.43
CA ARG A 313 22.65 -12.41 7.95
C ARG A 313 23.21 -12.52 9.36
N GLN A 314 24.43 -12.02 9.57
CA GLN A 314 25.08 -12.04 10.88
C GLN A 314 24.31 -11.25 11.93
N SER A 315 23.71 -10.11 11.55
CA SER A 315 22.91 -9.30 12.45
C SER A 315 21.66 -10.05 12.94
N ILE A 316 20.91 -10.69 12.04
CA ILE A 316 19.73 -11.48 12.40
C ILE A 316 20.13 -12.66 13.31
N VAL A 317 21.20 -13.37 12.96
CA VAL A 317 21.72 -14.49 13.76
C VAL A 317 22.13 -14.00 15.16
N SER A 318 22.87 -12.89 15.25
CA SER A 318 23.30 -12.32 16.53
C SER A 318 22.11 -11.95 17.41
N LEU A 319 21.08 -11.29 16.84
CA LEU A 319 19.88 -10.90 17.57
C LEU A 319 19.12 -12.12 18.14
N ALA A 320 19.06 -13.20 17.39
CA ALA A 320 18.36 -14.41 17.84
C ALA A 320 19.01 -15.11 19.04
N TYR A 321 20.31 -14.87 19.27
CA TYR A 321 21.05 -15.38 20.43
C TYR A 321 21.17 -14.34 21.57
N THR A 322 20.64 -13.14 21.40
CA THR A 322 20.68 -12.11 22.46
C THR A 322 19.81 -12.53 23.63
N GLU A 323 20.36 -12.50 24.84
CA GLU A 323 19.62 -12.73 26.07
C GLU A 323 18.84 -11.46 26.45
N VAL A 324 17.54 -11.61 26.76
CA VAL A 324 16.65 -10.49 27.08
C VAL A 324 16.65 -10.16 28.58
N SER A 325 16.81 -11.18 29.44
CA SER A 325 16.83 -10.99 30.90
C SER A 325 17.61 -12.13 31.60
N GLU A 326 18.47 -11.78 32.54
CA GLU A 326 19.28 -12.77 33.27
C GLU A 326 18.46 -13.63 34.23
N ASN A 327 17.36 -13.08 34.79
CA ASN A 327 16.56 -13.72 35.84
C ASN A 327 15.30 -14.44 35.33
N SER A 328 15.13 -14.52 34.01
CA SER A 328 13.96 -15.16 33.39
C SER A 328 14.16 -16.65 33.18
N THR A 329 13.07 -17.40 33.16
CA THR A 329 13.04 -18.83 32.81
C THR A 329 13.40 -19.01 31.33
N TYR A 330 12.84 -18.16 30.50
CA TYR A 330 13.14 -18.07 29.08
C TYR A 330 14.00 -16.83 28.81
N LYS A 331 15.13 -16.99 28.08
CA LYS A 331 16.11 -15.91 27.88
C LYS A 331 16.33 -15.54 26.41
N THR A 332 16.18 -16.50 25.51
CA THR A 332 16.51 -16.37 24.09
C THR A 332 15.41 -16.97 23.22
N LEU A 333 15.43 -16.67 21.92
CA LEU A 333 14.51 -17.31 20.96
C LEU A 333 14.60 -18.84 21.00
N SER A 334 15.78 -19.41 21.19
CA SER A 334 15.96 -20.88 21.26
C SER A 334 15.32 -21.49 22.50
N SER A 335 15.25 -20.76 23.62
CA SER A 335 14.60 -21.23 24.83
C SER A 335 13.09 -21.39 24.65
N ILE A 336 12.48 -20.60 23.76
CA ILE A 336 11.06 -20.65 23.44
C ILE A 336 10.75 -21.48 22.17
N GLY A 337 11.71 -22.24 21.65
CA GLY A 337 11.49 -23.15 20.52
C GLY A 337 11.79 -22.59 19.14
N ILE A 338 12.33 -21.36 19.02
CA ILE A 338 12.72 -20.77 17.73
C ILE A 338 14.23 -20.96 17.54
N THR A 339 14.63 -21.75 16.56
CA THR A 339 16.04 -22.17 16.37
C THR A 339 16.47 -22.09 14.92
N PHE A 340 17.79 -22.00 14.68
CA PHE A 340 18.35 -22.11 13.34
C PHE A 340 18.53 -23.57 12.92
N GLY A 341 18.06 -23.88 11.72
CA GLY A 341 18.36 -25.13 11.04
C GLY A 341 19.80 -25.20 10.54
N LYS A 342 20.23 -26.39 10.08
CA LYS A 342 21.56 -26.59 9.48
C LYS A 342 21.78 -25.81 8.18
N ASP A 343 20.72 -25.47 7.50
CA ASP A 343 20.68 -24.62 6.29
C ASP A 343 20.72 -23.12 6.61
N GLY A 344 20.69 -22.76 7.90
CA GLY A 344 20.70 -21.41 8.39
C GLY A 344 19.31 -20.74 8.36
N SER A 345 18.23 -21.48 8.06
CA SER A 345 16.87 -20.99 8.18
C SER A 345 16.40 -21.00 9.65
N LEU A 346 15.50 -20.08 10.01
CA LEU A 346 14.79 -20.11 11.27
C LEU A 346 13.63 -21.11 11.20
N SER A 347 13.46 -21.88 12.26
CA SER A 347 12.34 -22.81 12.43
C SER A 347 11.72 -22.65 13.81
N ILE A 348 10.43 -22.95 13.95
CA ILE A 348 9.70 -22.97 15.21
C ILE A 348 9.29 -24.40 15.54
N ASP A 349 9.61 -24.84 16.74
CA ASP A 349 9.03 -26.01 17.36
C ASP A 349 7.73 -25.56 18.07
N THR A 350 6.60 -25.83 17.42
CA THR A 350 5.28 -25.36 17.88
C THR A 350 4.91 -25.93 19.24
N SER A 351 5.29 -27.18 19.54
CA SER A 351 5.01 -27.81 20.83
C SER A 351 5.78 -27.13 21.98
N LYS A 352 7.06 -26.84 21.75
CA LYS A 352 7.89 -26.12 22.71
C LYS A 352 7.44 -24.67 22.88
N PHE A 353 7.06 -24.02 21.76
CA PHE A 353 6.58 -22.65 21.77
C PHE A 353 5.26 -22.49 22.53
N SER A 354 4.26 -23.34 22.25
CA SER A 354 2.99 -23.34 22.98
C SER A 354 3.18 -23.66 24.46
N SER A 355 4.06 -24.62 24.81
CA SER A 355 4.38 -24.90 26.21
C SER A 355 5.03 -23.69 26.90
N ALA A 356 5.87 -22.94 26.23
CA ALA A 356 6.49 -21.73 26.78
C ALA A 356 5.44 -20.61 26.97
N LEU A 357 4.54 -20.40 25.99
CA LEU A 357 3.44 -19.42 26.10
C LEU A 357 2.52 -19.73 27.27
N THR A 358 2.11 -20.98 27.41
CA THR A 358 1.24 -21.42 28.52
C THR A 358 1.93 -21.27 29.87
N SER A 359 3.25 -21.53 29.97
CA SER A 359 4.02 -21.46 31.23
C SER A 359 4.32 -20.03 31.67
N ASN A 360 4.76 -19.17 30.75
CA ASN A 360 5.06 -17.76 31.04
C ASN A 360 4.98 -16.90 29.77
N ARG A 361 3.76 -16.50 29.43
CA ARG A 361 3.48 -15.67 28.26
C ARG A 361 4.27 -14.37 28.25
N GLN A 362 4.34 -13.68 29.37
CA GLN A 362 5.01 -12.39 29.51
C GLN A 362 6.50 -12.45 29.12
N GLU A 363 7.21 -13.49 29.56
CA GLU A 363 8.61 -13.68 29.18
C GLU A 363 8.74 -13.97 27.68
N VAL A 364 7.84 -14.81 27.14
CA VAL A 364 7.83 -15.17 25.72
C VAL A 364 7.56 -13.93 24.85
N THR A 365 6.51 -13.16 25.15
CA THR A 365 6.17 -11.94 24.39
C THR A 365 7.26 -10.88 24.51
N ASN A 366 7.92 -10.75 25.66
CA ASN A 366 9.04 -9.84 25.84
C ASN A 366 10.26 -10.23 24.99
N ILE A 367 10.58 -11.53 24.88
CA ILE A 367 11.65 -12.02 23.99
C ILE A 367 11.33 -11.71 22.55
N LEU A 368 10.11 -11.99 22.09
CA LEU A 368 9.66 -11.74 20.75
C LEU A 368 9.68 -10.25 20.40
N ARG A 369 9.17 -9.41 21.30
CA ARG A 369 9.19 -7.95 21.15
C ARG A 369 10.61 -7.42 21.04
N THR A 370 11.49 -7.76 21.97
CA THR A 370 12.87 -7.28 21.98
C THR A 370 13.62 -7.70 20.70
N PHE A 371 13.36 -8.92 20.22
CA PHE A 371 13.90 -9.38 18.95
C PHE A 371 13.36 -8.56 17.77
N SER A 372 12.03 -8.32 17.70
CA SER A 372 11.39 -7.57 16.63
C SER A 372 11.83 -6.10 16.59
N ASP A 373 11.88 -5.44 17.75
CA ASP A 373 12.35 -4.07 17.93
C ASP A 373 13.80 -3.91 17.42
N SER A 374 14.71 -4.74 17.96
CA SER A 374 16.11 -4.72 17.52
C SER A 374 16.29 -5.07 16.03
N LEU A 375 15.47 -5.96 15.50
CA LEU A 375 15.47 -6.33 14.09
C LEU A 375 14.99 -5.16 13.22
N TYR A 376 13.89 -4.52 13.60
CA TYR A 376 13.35 -3.36 12.91
C TYR A 376 14.39 -2.24 12.82
N ASP A 377 14.98 -1.87 13.95
CA ASP A 377 15.98 -0.80 14.01
C ASP A 377 17.18 -1.08 13.12
N ARG A 378 17.74 -2.30 13.17
CA ARG A 378 18.89 -2.67 12.35
C ARG A 378 18.59 -2.69 10.86
N LEU A 379 17.42 -3.19 10.47
CA LEU A 379 17.03 -3.22 9.06
C LEU A 379 16.67 -1.83 8.55
N ASN A 380 16.00 -1.01 9.36
CA ASN A 380 15.61 0.34 8.99
C ASN A 380 16.81 1.23 8.65
N VAL A 381 17.90 1.13 9.41
CA VAL A 381 19.16 1.83 9.08
C VAL A 381 19.71 1.45 7.70
N LEU A 382 19.47 0.23 7.24
CA LEU A 382 19.95 -0.23 5.93
C LEU A 382 19.07 0.22 4.77
N ILE A 383 17.73 0.20 4.97
CA ILE A 383 16.75 0.44 3.91
C ILE A 383 16.17 1.86 3.90
N ASP A 384 16.55 2.72 4.83
CA ASP A 384 16.05 4.10 4.90
C ASP A 384 16.14 4.78 3.52
N PRO A 385 15.05 5.39 3.03
CA PRO A 385 15.01 5.94 1.67
C PRO A 385 15.96 7.11 1.44
N TYR A 386 16.42 7.79 2.49
CA TYR A 386 17.26 8.97 2.40
C TYR A 386 18.72 8.72 2.82
N THR A 387 18.91 7.96 3.89
CA THR A 387 20.22 7.77 4.53
C THR A 387 20.71 6.33 4.54
N GLY A 388 19.86 5.38 4.08
CA GLY A 388 20.15 3.96 4.13
C GLY A 388 21.36 3.54 3.29
N THR A 389 22.11 2.59 3.82
CA THR A 389 23.30 2.06 3.13
C THR A 389 22.95 1.47 1.75
N LEU A 390 21.86 0.71 1.64
CA LEU A 390 21.42 0.13 0.36
C LEU A 390 20.96 1.21 -0.62
N THR A 391 20.32 2.25 -0.13
CA THR A 391 19.91 3.42 -0.92
C THR A 391 21.12 4.14 -1.51
N SER A 392 22.16 4.33 -0.71
CA SER A 392 23.42 4.94 -1.16
C SER A 392 24.12 4.11 -2.23
N ILE A 393 24.17 2.78 -2.06
CA ILE A 393 24.75 1.86 -3.05
C ILE A 393 23.95 1.88 -4.35
N LYS A 394 22.63 1.81 -4.27
CA LYS A 394 21.72 1.92 -5.43
C LYS A 394 21.98 3.19 -6.22
N THR A 395 22.00 4.35 -5.54
CA THR A 395 22.27 5.65 -6.17
C THR A 395 23.66 5.69 -6.82
N GLY A 396 24.65 5.06 -6.20
CA GLY A 396 26.00 4.91 -6.80
C GLY A 396 25.98 4.10 -8.10
N ILE A 397 25.25 3.00 -8.13
CA ILE A 397 25.10 2.16 -9.34
C ILE A 397 24.34 2.92 -10.44
N GLU A 398 23.29 3.63 -10.11
CA GLU A 398 22.50 4.44 -11.07
C GLU A 398 23.37 5.54 -11.72
N LYS A 399 24.24 6.20 -10.93
CA LYS A 399 25.22 7.15 -11.47
C LYS A 399 26.22 6.51 -12.41
N GLU A 400 26.70 5.29 -12.06
CA GLU A 400 27.65 4.56 -12.91
C GLU A 400 26.99 4.11 -14.22
N LEU A 401 25.74 3.62 -14.17
CA LEU A 401 24.98 3.29 -15.37
C LEU A 401 24.83 4.50 -16.31
N LYS A 402 24.49 5.67 -15.74
CA LYS A 402 24.41 6.93 -16.52
C LYS A 402 25.75 7.27 -17.18
N ARG A 403 26.87 7.13 -16.45
CA ARG A 403 28.22 7.38 -16.98
C ARG A 403 28.58 6.44 -18.12
N ILE A 404 28.17 5.17 -17.99
CA ILE A 404 28.38 4.17 -19.06
C ILE A 404 27.56 4.53 -20.31
N ASP A 405 26.29 4.91 -20.14
CA ASP A 405 25.43 5.33 -21.24
C ASP A 405 25.96 6.57 -21.98
N GLU A 406 26.42 7.56 -21.24
CA GLU A 406 27.07 8.76 -21.81
C GLU A 406 28.32 8.35 -22.61
N LYS A 407 29.10 7.39 -22.10
CA LYS A 407 30.31 6.91 -22.78
C LYS A 407 30.04 6.13 -24.05
N ILE A 408 29.00 5.30 -24.04
CA ILE A 408 28.54 4.59 -25.24
C ILE A 408 28.08 5.62 -26.29
N GLY A 409 27.27 6.60 -25.91
CA GLY A 409 26.83 7.67 -26.81
C GLY A 409 27.98 8.47 -27.44
N GLU A 410 28.99 8.85 -26.64
CA GLU A 410 30.21 9.51 -27.17
C GLU A 410 30.95 8.66 -28.20
N LEU A 411 31.05 7.35 -27.94
CA LEU A 411 31.72 6.42 -28.86
C LEU A 411 30.92 6.24 -30.16
N GLU A 412 29.61 6.09 -30.04
CA GLU A 412 28.72 6.00 -31.22
C GLU A 412 28.83 7.23 -32.12
N GLU A 413 28.73 8.44 -31.57
CA GLU A 413 28.91 9.69 -32.30
C GLU A 413 30.31 9.79 -32.96
N ARG A 414 31.34 9.33 -32.26
CA ARG A 414 32.69 9.31 -32.81
C ARG A 414 32.77 8.38 -34.02
N PHE A 415 32.18 7.18 -33.94
CA PHE A 415 32.18 6.25 -35.07
C PHE A 415 31.34 6.70 -36.24
N GLU A 416 30.22 7.43 -36.02
CA GLU A 416 29.46 8.05 -37.10
C GLU A 416 30.30 9.12 -37.84
N ARG A 417 31.01 9.97 -37.10
CA ARG A 417 31.93 10.94 -37.69
C ARG A 417 33.09 10.26 -38.47
N GLU A 418 33.61 9.18 -37.95
CA GLU A 418 34.66 8.38 -38.61
C GLU A 418 34.12 7.74 -39.89
N LYS A 419 32.91 7.19 -39.86
CA LYS A 419 32.22 6.64 -41.04
C LYS A 419 32.07 7.68 -42.14
N GLU A 420 31.53 8.85 -41.81
CA GLU A 420 31.37 9.97 -42.75
C GLU A 420 32.72 10.41 -43.39
N MET A 421 33.77 10.45 -42.57
CA MET A 421 35.11 10.80 -43.06
C MET A 421 35.65 9.72 -43.99
N LEU A 422 35.45 8.45 -43.71
CA LEU A 422 35.85 7.35 -44.60
C LEU A 422 35.06 7.36 -45.89
N GLU A 423 33.75 7.58 -45.87
CA GLU A 423 32.90 7.71 -47.04
C GLU A 423 33.40 8.82 -47.96
N LYS A 424 33.69 10.01 -47.42
CA LYS A 424 34.26 11.13 -48.18
C LYS A 424 35.62 10.80 -48.79
N LYS A 425 36.50 10.12 -48.03
CA LYS A 425 37.83 9.73 -48.45
C LYS A 425 37.80 8.71 -49.62
N TYR A 426 36.94 7.68 -49.48
CA TYR A 426 36.79 6.70 -50.55
C TYR A 426 36.07 7.22 -51.78
N ALA A 427 35.13 8.18 -51.64
CA ALA A 427 34.55 8.88 -52.76
C ALA A 427 35.59 9.67 -53.56
N ALA A 428 36.51 10.37 -52.87
CA ALA A 428 37.61 11.08 -53.53
C ALA A 428 38.58 10.10 -54.21
N LEU A 429 38.82 8.90 -53.62
CA LEU A 429 39.65 7.87 -54.24
C LEU A 429 39.01 7.35 -55.55
N GLU A 430 37.70 7.06 -55.57
CA GLU A 430 36.99 6.62 -56.77
C GLU A 430 37.09 7.67 -57.89
N LEU A 431 37.02 8.98 -57.57
CA LEU A 431 37.19 10.05 -58.52
C LEU A 431 38.61 10.04 -59.13
N LEU A 432 39.66 9.88 -58.32
CA LEU A 432 41.04 9.76 -58.77
C LEU A 432 41.28 8.53 -59.66
N ILE A 433 40.68 7.39 -59.32
CA ILE A 433 40.75 6.17 -60.15
C ILE A 433 40.05 6.40 -61.47
N SER A 434 38.92 7.06 -61.49
CA SER A 434 38.20 7.43 -62.72
C SER A 434 39.03 8.33 -63.63
N GLU A 435 39.64 9.37 -63.06
CA GLU A 435 40.51 10.27 -63.82
C GLU A 435 41.74 9.53 -64.38
N SER A 436 42.37 8.63 -63.56
CA SER A 436 43.49 7.81 -63.96
C SER A 436 43.12 6.87 -65.14
N ASN A 437 41.97 6.21 -65.05
CA ASN A 437 41.47 5.33 -66.09
C ASN A 437 41.18 6.11 -67.42
N LEU A 438 40.60 7.30 -67.36
CA LEU A 438 40.42 8.17 -68.50
C LEU A 438 41.74 8.58 -69.16
N LEU A 439 42.74 8.89 -68.33
CA LEU A 439 44.09 9.22 -68.83
C LEU A 439 44.76 8.02 -69.50
N LYS A 440 44.66 6.83 -68.93
CA LYS A 440 45.14 5.56 -69.44
C LYS A 440 44.47 5.23 -70.81
N ASP A 441 43.16 5.40 -70.91
CA ASP A 441 42.40 5.13 -72.12
C ASP A 441 42.77 6.15 -73.21
N TRP A 442 42.95 7.41 -72.85
CA TRP A 442 43.44 8.42 -73.74
C TRP A 442 44.84 8.09 -74.24
N MET A 443 45.79 7.77 -73.35
CA MET A 443 47.15 7.37 -73.76
C MET A 443 47.13 6.14 -74.69
N THR A 444 46.33 5.13 -74.32
CA THR A 444 46.20 3.90 -75.13
C THR A 444 45.65 4.19 -76.49
N ASN A 445 44.70 5.10 -76.65
CA ASN A 445 44.16 5.49 -77.89
C ASN A 445 45.17 6.34 -78.74
N GLN A 446 45.97 7.19 -78.10
CA GLN A 446 47.05 7.92 -78.78
C GLN A 446 48.15 6.96 -79.32
N ILE A 447 48.54 5.98 -78.47
CA ILE A 447 49.53 4.95 -78.92
C ILE A 447 48.98 4.12 -80.07
N LYS A 448 47.73 3.68 -80.02
CA LYS A 448 47.10 2.95 -81.15
C LYS A 448 46.99 3.81 -82.42
N ALA A 449 46.77 5.13 -82.27
CA ALA A 449 46.73 6.03 -83.39
C ALA A 449 48.13 6.27 -84.06
N MET A 450 49.19 6.23 -83.23
CA MET A 450 50.58 6.32 -83.77
C MET A 450 50.97 5.03 -84.49
N PHE A 451 50.57 3.86 -84.08
CA PHE A 451 50.87 2.59 -84.75
C PHE A 451 49.91 2.25 -85.93
N LYS A 452 48.82 3.04 -86.16
CA LYS A 452 47.93 2.87 -87.32
C LYS A 452 48.33 3.70 -88.50
N LYS A 453 49.50 4.37 -88.46
CA LYS A 453 50.06 5.17 -89.57
C LYS A 453 51.25 4.51 -90.30
N GLU A 454 51.29 3.17 -90.33
CA GLU A 454 52.12 2.40 -91.29
C GLU A 454 51.23 1.57 -92.19
#